data_389713ce63f8a938c0f60dbe1e932697
#
_entry.id   389713ce63f8a938c0f60dbe1e932697
#
_cell.length_a   1.000
_cell.length_b   1.000
_cell.length_c   1.000
_cell.angle_alpha   90.00
_cell.angle_beta   90.00
_cell.angle_gamma   90.00
#
_symmetry.space_group_name_H-M   'P 1'
#
loop_
_entity.id
_entity.type
_entity.pdbx_description
1 polymer ?
#
loop_
_entity_poly.entity_id
_entity_poly.type
_entity_poly.pdbx_seq_one_letter_code
_entity_poly.pdbx_strand_id
1 'polypeptide(L)'
;MSGPRFGSGVALLVVDVQNDFAHPKGSLSVRGAEAVIEEINDLIRDARAAGSPVVYTQDWHPPSTPHFDKDGGIWPVHCVADSWGAQFHPKLVLEGPYVRKGVGGEDGYSGFTMRHPVADEPVSTGLHELLREHEVAHVVVVGLATDYCVKFTALEALELGLETTVVRSAIAAVDVESGDGERALAEMVEAGAVVA
;
A
#
# COMPACT_ATOMS: atom_id res chain seq x y z
N MET A 1 7.62 -18.08 13.75
CA MET A 1 6.41 -18.33 12.91
C MET A 1 6.89 -18.49 11.49
N SER A 2 6.35 -19.41 10.71
CA SER A 2 6.72 -19.54 9.29
C SER A 2 6.14 -18.36 8.53
N GLY A 3 6.95 -17.69 7.70
CA GLY A 3 6.50 -16.58 6.85
C GLY A 3 5.35 -16.96 5.89
N PRO A 4 4.79 -15.99 5.16
CA PRO A 4 3.70 -16.24 4.22
C PRO A 4 4.14 -17.26 3.16
N ARG A 5 3.19 -18.06 2.68
CA ARG A 5 3.46 -19.04 1.61
C ARG A 5 3.02 -18.46 0.28
N PHE A 6 3.93 -18.40 -0.66
CA PHE A 6 3.68 -18.02 -2.04
C PHE A 6 3.42 -19.23 -2.95
N GLY A 7 2.76 -19.03 -4.08
CA GLY A 7 2.41 -20.03 -5.06
C GLY A 7 1.20 -19.64 -5.90
N SER A 8 0.58 -20.61 -6.55
CA SER A 8 -0.62 -20.38 -7.37
C SER A 8 -1.73 -19.73 -6.56
N GLY A 9 -2.40 -18.72 -7.11
CA GLY A 9 -3.50 -18.01 -6.48
C GLY A 9 -3.10 -17.03 -5.36
N VAL A 10 -1.80 -16.82 -5.11
CA VAL A 10 -1.29 -15.86 -4.11
C VAL A 10 -0.56 -14.73 -4.80
N ALA A 11 -0.83 -13.47 -4.41
CA ALA A 11 -0.09 -12.30 -4.87
C ALA A 11 0.56 -11.56 -3.71
N LEU A 12 1.72 -10.93 -3.96
CA LEU A 12 2.33 -9.96 -3.06
C LEU A 12 1.91 -8.54 -3.48
N LEU A 13 1.29 -7.79 -2.57
CA LEU A 13 0.95 -6.37 -2.75
C LEU A 13 1.96 -5.52 -1.97
N VAL A 14 2.74 -4.72 -2.68
CA VAL A 14 3.73 -3.80 -2.11
C VAL A 14 3.15 -2.39 -2.16
N VAL A 15 2.71 -1.91 -1.00
CA VAL A 15 1.92 -0.68 -0.87
C VAL A 15 2.84 0.54 -0.66
N ASP A 16 2.81 1.48 -1.59
CA ASP A 16 3.30 2.87 -1.51
C ASP A 16 4.74 3.03 -0.96
N VAL A 17 5.67 2.16 -1.33
CA VAL A 17 7.08 2.29 -0.92
C VAL A 17 7.79 3.34 -1.79
N GLN A 18 7.36 4.60 -1.63
CA GLN A 18 7.79 5.78 -2.38
C GLN A 18 8.73 6.65 -1.57
N ASN A 19 9.48 7.54 -2.25
CA ASN A 19 10.47 8.38 -1.57
C ASN A 19 9.87 9.28 -0.50
N ASP A 20 8.69 9.87 -0.73
CA ASP A 20 8.06 10.76 0.27
C ASP A 20 7.67 10.02 1.55
N PHE A 21 7.40 8.72 1.48
CA PHE A 21 7.06 7.91 2.65
C PHE A 21 8.25 7.16 3.24
N ALA A 22 9.10 6.57 2.39
CA ALA A 22 10.13 5.64 2.82
C ALA A 22 11.50 6.30 3.06
N HIS A 23 11.81 7.41 2.37
CA HIS A 23 13.11 8.05 2.49
C HIS A 23 13.12 9.08 3.64
N PRO A 24 14.21 9.17 4.44
CA PRO A 24 14.28 10.13 5.57
C PRO A 24 14.13 11.61 5.20
N LYS A 25 14.29 11.95 3.90
CA LYS A 25 14.07 13.30 3.35
C LYS A 25 12.71 13.47 2.67
N GLY A 26 11.87 12.47 2.72
CA GLY A 26 10.52 12.52 2.17
C GLY A 26 9.65 13.52 2.92
N SER A 27 8.69 14.14 2.23
CA SER A 27 7.82 15.17 2.81
C SER A 27 6.86 14.62 3.88
N LEU A 28 6.58 13.32 3.82
CA LEU A 28 5.74 12.58 4.78
C LEU A 28 6.46 11.30 5.24
N SER A 29 7.74 11.44 5.62
CA SER A 29 8.60 10.31 5.97
C SER A 29 8.06 9.52 7.17
N VAL A 30 7.80 8.23 6.96
CA VAL A 30 7.32 7.28 7.96
C VAL A 30 8.51 6.74 8.75
N ARG A 31 8.42 6.80 10.08
CA ARG A 31 9.50 6.32 10.96
C ARG A 31 9.70 4.80 10.78
N GLY A 32 10.93 4.38 10.51
CA GLY A 32 11.28 2.97 10.31
C GLY A 32 11.00 2.44 8.90
N ALA A 33 10.39 3.22 8.01
CA ALA A 33 10.02 2.77 6.67
C ALA A 33 11.21 2.27 5.83
N GLU A 34 12.37 2.93 5.90
CA GLU A 34 13.54 2.46 5.14
C GLU A 34 14.04 1.08 5.63
N ALA A 35 13.85 0.78 6.93
CA ALA A 35 14.31 -0.48 7.51
C ALA A 35 13.50 -1.70 7.06
N VAL A 36 12.23 -1.52 6.66
CA VAL A 36 11.39 -2.64 6.20
C VAL A 36 11.62 -3.00 4.73
N ILE A 37 12.33 -2.16 3.95
CA ILE A 37 12.55 -2.38 2.50
C ILE A 37 13.33 -3.67 2.24
N GLU A 38 14.28 -4.04 3.09
CA GLU A 38 15.06 -5.27 2.91
C GLU A 38 14.15 -6.50 3.04
N GLU A 39 13.30 -6.54 4.05
CA GLU A 39 12.31 -7.61 4.25
C GLU A 39 11.30 -7.66 3.08
N ILE A 40 10.83 -6.50 2.61
CA ILE A 40 9.96 -6.42 1.43
C ILE A 40 10.66 -7.02 0.21
N ASN A 41 11.93 -6.70 -0.01
CA ASN A 41 12.71 -7.25 -1.12
C ASN A 41 12.91 -8.76 -1.01
N ASP A 42 13.05 -9.30 0.20
CA ASP A 42 13.12 -10.75 0.44
C ASP A 42 11.80 -11.42 0.05
N LEU A 43 10.69 -10.86 0.49
CA LEU A 43 9.35 -11.35 0.13
C LEU A 43 9.08 -11.24 -1.39
N ILE A 44 9.57 -10.19 -2.06
CA ILE A 44 9.49 -10.07 -3.53
C ILE A 44 10.26 -11.23 -4.20
N ARG A 45 11.48 -11.53 -3.73
CA ARG A 45 12.25 -12.67 -4.27
C ARG A 45 11.55 -14.00 -4.06
N ASP A 46 10.98 -14.21 -2.87
CA ASP A 46 10.27 -15.45 -2.54
C ASP A 46 8.99 -15.61 -3.37
N ALA A 47 8.19 -14.53 -3.51
CA ALA A 47 7.00 -14.51 -4.35
C ALA A 47 7.35 -14.86 -5.81
N ARG A 48 8.38 -14.22 -6.35
CA ARG A 48 8.86 -14.47 -7.72
C ARG A 48 9.35 -15.89 -7.91
N ALA A 49 10.13 -16.41 -6.98
CA ALA A 49 10.63 -17.79 -7.02
C ALA A 49 9.50 -18.84 -7.01
N ALA A 50 8.38 -18.50 -6.36
CA ALA A 50 7.18 -19.34 -6.31
C ALA A 50 6.21 -19.12 -7.49
N GLY A 51 6.49 -18.17 -8.39
CA GLY A 51 5.62 -17.82 -9.51
C GLY A 51 4.39 -16.97 -9.12
N SER A 52 4.39 -16.39 -7.92
CA SER A 52 3.35 -15.46 -7.47
C SER A 52 3.52 -14.08 -8.12
N PRO A 53 2.45 -13.42 -8.59
CA PRO A 53 2.53 -12.06 -9.06
C PRO A 53 2.89 -11.09 -7.93
N VAL A 54 3.71 -10.09 -8.25
CA VAL A 54 4.04 -8.97 -7.37
C VAL A 54 3.45 -7.72 -7.99
N VAL A 55 2.60 -7.01 -7.25
CA VAL A 55 1.93 -5.78 -7.70
C VAL A 55 2.24 -4.66 -6.71
N TYR A 56 2.51 -3.48 -7.24
CA TYR A 56 2.82 -2.30 -6.45
C TYR A 56 1.66 -1.30 -6.50
N THR A 57 1.45 -0.55 -5.42
CA THR A 57 0.64 0.65 -5.46
C THR A 57 1.52 1.90 -5.40
N GLN A 58 1.05 2.99 -5.99
CA GLN A 58 1.78 4.24 -6.07
C GLN A 58 0.82 5.41 -5.93
N ASP A 59 0.96 6.21 -4.87
CA ASP A 59 0.32 7.51 -4.77
C ASP A 59 0.86 8.45 -5.85
N TRP A 60 -0.04 9.13 -6.58
CA TRP A 60 0.33 9.95 -7.72
C TRP A 60 -0.59 11.14 -7.85
N HIS A 61 -0.39 12.12 -6.97
CA HIS A 61 -1.30 13.25 -6.82
C HIS A 61 -1.00 14.38 -7.81
N PRO A 62 -2.03 15.11 -8.30
CA PRO A 62 -1.80 16.39 -8.94
C PRO A 62 -1.21 17.40 -7.93
N PRO A 63 -0.59 18.51 -8.40
CA PRO A 63 0.00 19.52 -7.51
C PRO A 63 -0.99 20.19 -6.55
N SER A 64 -2.29 20.04 -6.77
CA SER A 64 -3.38 20.55 -5.93
C SER A 64 -4.50 19.52 -5.88
N THR A 65 -4.90 19.14 -4.67
CA THR A 65 -5.97 18.18 -4.39
C THR A 65 -6.54 18.44 -3.00
N PRO A 66 -7.84 18.20 -2.75
CA PRO A 66 -8.43 18.30 -1.41
C PRO A 66 -7.77 17.43 -0.35
N HIS A 67 -6.94 16.48 -0.74
CA HIS A 67 -6.14 15.65 0.16
C HIS A 67 -5.06 16.44 0.92
N PHE A 68 -4.52 17.50 0.32
CA PHE A 68 -3.45 18.30 0.90
C PHE A 68 -3.94 19.40 1.85
N ASP A 69 -3.19 19.66 2.90
CA ASP A 69 -3.48 20.70 3.92
C ASP A 69 -3.61 22.09 3.31
N LYS A 70 -2.79 22.43 2.33
CA LYS A 70 -2.85 23.70 1.59
C LYS A 70 -4.15 23.89 0.79
N ASP A 71 -4.86 22.81 0.51
CA ASP A 71 -6.09 22.78 -0.28
C ASP A 71 -7.31 22.36 0.56
N GLY A 72 -7.16 22.27 1.90
CA GLY A 72 -8.23 22.02 2.87
C GLY A 72 -8.25 20.60 3.44
N GLY A 73 -7.31 19.73 3.03
CA GLY A 73 -7.11 18.38 3.58
C GLY A 73 -6.30 18.38 4.88
N ILE A 74 -5.73 17.23 5.21
CA ILE A 74 -5.00 17.02 6.46
C ILE A 74 -3.51 16.70 6.25
N TRP A 75 -3.12 16.37 5.04
CA TRP A 75 -1.77 15.90 4.76
C TRP A 75 -0.87 16.98 4.17
N PRO A 76 0.41 17.05 4.55
CA PRO A 76 1.38 17.84 3.82
C PRO A 76 1.45 17.41 2.36
N VAL A 77 1.88 18.28 1.47
CA VAL A 77 2.06 17.93 0.04
C VAL A 77 3.05 16.79 -0.09
N HIS A 78 2.63 15.71 -0.72
CA HIS A 78 3.44 14.50 -0.94
C HIS A 78 3.08 13.81 -2.24
N CYS A 79 3.94 12.96 -2.74
CA CYS A 79 3.74 12.12 -3.92
C CYS A 79 3.16 12.87 -5.13
N VAL A 80 3.58 14.12 -5.32
CA VAL A 80 3.16 14.91 -6.49
C VAL A 80 3.67 14.23 -7.76
N ALA A 81 2.79 14.10 -8.75
CA ALA A 81 3.08 13.45 -10.03
C ALA A 81 4.41 13.95 -10.63
N ASP A 82 5.21 13.03 -11.15
CA ASP A 82 6.53 13.24 -11.75
C ASP A 82 7.62 13.79 -10.80
N SER A 83 7.30 14.06 -9.53
CA SER A 83 8.29 14.48 -8.53
C SER A 83 9.17 13.31 -8.08
N TRP A 84 10.33 13.64 -7.49
CA TRP A 84 11.16 12.66 -6.80
C TRP A 84 10.40 11.94 -5.68
N GLY A 85 9.57 12.66 -4.95
CA GLY A 85 8.77 12.11 -3.84
C GLY A 85 7.82 11.02 -4.25
N ALA A 86 7.20 11.16 -5.43
CA ALA A 86 6.28 10.18 -5.98
C ALA A 86 6.96 8.93 -6.57
N GLN A 87 8.27 8.95 -6.79
CA GLN A 87 9.00 7.78 -7.30
C GLN A 87 9.15 6.71 -6.22
N PHE A 88 9.16 5.45 -6.63
CA PHE A 88 9.51 4.35 -5.74
C PHE A 88 10.90 4.53 -5.14
N HIS A 89 11.07 4.08 -3.90
CA HIS A 89 12.35 4.17 -3.20
C HIS A 89 13.45 3.40 -3.96
N PRO A 90 14.66 3.97 -4.14
CA PRO A 90 15.69 3.37 -5.01
C PRO A 90 16.25 2.02 -4.53
N LYS A 91 16.02 1.66 -3.27
CA LYS A 91 16.39 0.33 -2.73
C LYS A 91 15.30 -0.72 -2.96
N LEU A 92 14.09 -0.33 -3.37
CA LEU A 92 13.03 -1.27 -3.63
C LEU A 92 13.26 -2.01 -4.94
N VAL A 93 13.14 -3.32 -4.92
CA VAL A 93 13.15 -4.14 -6.14
C VAL A 93 11.81 -3.98 -6.86
N LEU A 94 11.83 -3.63 -8.15
CA LEU A 94 10.64 -3.43 -8.98
C LEU A 94 10.62 -4.50 -10.07
N GLU A 95 9.76 -5.50 -9.91
CA GLU A 95 9.67 -6.66 -10.82
C GLU A 95 8.22 -7.05 -11.15
N GLY A 96 7.33 -6.09 -11.27
CA GLY A 96 5.93 -6.31 -11.58
C GLY A 96 5.18 -5.05 -11.98
N PRO A 97 3.90 -5.18 -12.32
CA PRO A 97 3.04 -4.03 -12.62
C PRO A 97 2.78 -3.19 -11.37
N TYR A 98 2.40 -1.94 -11.59
CA TYR A 98 1.92 -1.05 -10.54
C TYR A 98 0.61 -0.38 -10.94
N VAL A 99 -0.22 -0.08 -9.94
CA VAL A 99 -1.40 0.76 -10.09
C VAL A 99 -1.15 2.10 -9.41
N ARG A 100 -1.71 3.16 -9.98
CA ARG A 100 -1.65 4.51 -9.42
C ARG A 100 -2.96 4.90 -8.79
N LYS A 101 -2.89 5.62 -7.69
CA LYS A 101 -4.05 6.20 -7.00
C LYS A 101 -3.87 7.71 -6.82
N GLY A 102 -4.99 8.45 -6.81
CA GLY A 102 -5.00 9.90 -6.68
C GLY A 102 -4.69 10.69 -7.96
N VAL A 103 -4.61 10.04 -9.13
CA VAL A 103 -4.18 10.64 -10.41
C VAL A 103 -5.05 11.82 -10.84
N GLY A 104 -6.35 11.74 -10.64
CA GLY A 104 -7.33 12.80 -10.95
C GLY A 104 -7.68 13.68 -9.75
N GLY A 105 -6.94 13.57 -8.64
CA GLY A 105 -7.22 14.25 -7.39
C GLY A 105 -8.21 13.49 -6.50
N GLU A 106 -8.45 12.22 -6.79
CA GLU A 106 -9.24 11.34 -5.94
C GLU A 106 -8.61 11.23 -4.55
N ASP A 107 -9.45 11.05 -3.53
CA ASP A 107 -9.05 10.87 -2.13
C ASP A 107 -9.26 9.42 -1.66
N GLY A 108 -8.46 8.99 -0.70
CA GLY A 108 -8.53 7.66 -0.11
C GLY A 108 -7.16 7.03 0.09
N TYR A 109 -7.16 5.82 0.67
CA TYR A 109 -5.92 5.14 1.05
C TYR A 109 -5.78 3.74 0.44
N SER A 110 -6.90 3.12 0.04
CA SER A 110 -6.87 1.76 -0.48
C SER A 110 -6.16 1.66 -1.83
N GLY A 111 -5.43 0.57 -2.03
CA GLY A 111 -4.86 0.23 -3.33
C GLY A 111 -5.92 -0.18 -4.38
N PHE A 112 -7.16 -0.48 -3.97
CA PHE A 112 -8.23 -0.95 -4.86
C PHE A 112 -9.13 0.18 -5.35
N THR A 113 -9.62 1.02 -4.42
CA THR A 113 -10.51 2.12 -4.76
C THR A 113 -10.12 3.43 -4.07
N MET A 114 -10.41 4.51 -4.77
CA MET A 114 -10.33 5.89 -4.30
C MET A 114 -11.72 6.52 -4.39
N ARG A 115 -11.92 7.72 -3.84
CA ARG A 115 -13.15 8.48 -3.96
C ARG A 115 -12.98 9.70 -4.83
N HIS A 116 -13.89 9.90 -5.76
CA HIS A 116 -13.91 11.10 -6.59
C HIS A 116 -14.16 12.33 -5.71
N PRO A 117 -13.33 13.40 -5.79
CA PRO A 117 -13.33 14.50 -4.82
C PRO A 117 -14.60 15.35 -4.82
N VAL A 118 -15.42 15.27 -5.88
CA VAL A 118 -16.66 16.06 -6.02
C VAL A 118 -17.89 15.17 -6.00
N ALA A 119 -17.87 14.03 -6.70
CA ALA A 119 -19.02 13.13 -6.80
C ALA A 119 -19.13 12.16 -5.62
N ASP A 120 -18.08 12.02 -4.83
CA ASP A 120 -17.95 11.04 -3.74
C ASP A 120 -18.25 9.58 -4.15
N GLU A 121 -18.05 9.30 -5.43
CA GLU A 121 -18.22 7.97 -6.01
C GLU A 121 -16.89 7.19 -5.96
N PRO A 122 -16.94 5.84 -5.79
CA PRO A 122 -15.74 5.02 -5.83
C PRO A 122 -15.14 5.00 -7.24
N VAL A 123 -13.83 5.12 -7.32
CA VAL A 123 -13.02 5.04 -8.56
C VAL A 123 -12.05 3.89 -8.43
N SER A 124 -12.15 2.87 -9.31
CA SER A 124 -11.23 1.73 -9.32
C SER A 124 -9.82 2.17 -9.75
N THR A 125 -8.81 1.60 -9.11
CA THR A 125 -7.41 1.72 -9.54
C THR A 125 -7.03 0.71 -10.62
N GLY A 126 -7.87 -0.31 -10.85
CA GLY A 126 -7.59 -1.47 -11.70
C GLY A 126 -6.88 -2.62 -10.97
N LEU A 127 -6.58 -2.49 -9.67
CA LEU A 127 -5.88 -3.54 -8.92
C LEU A 127 -6.70 -4.83 -8.85
N HIS A 128 -8.01 -4.73 -8.60
CA HIS A 128 -8.86 -5.93 -8.49
C HIS A 128 -8.94 -6.70 -9.82
N GLU A 129 -9.09 -5.98 -10.93
CA GLU A 129 -9.10 -6.57 -12.27
C GLU A 129 -7.79 -7.29 -12.57
N LEU A 130 -6.66 -6.65 -12.24
CA LEU A 130 -5.33 -7.24 -12.42
C LEU A 130 -5.15 -8.53 -11.60
N LEU A 131 -5.60 -8.54 -10.34
CA LEU A 131 -5.54 -9.74 -9.50
C LEU A 131 -6.45 -10.87 -10.03
N ARG A 132 -7.63 -10.53 -10.54
CA ARG A 132 -8.54 -11.51 -11.14
C ARG A 132 -7.99 -12.13 -12.42
N GLU A 133 -7.30 -11.36 -13.26
CA GLU A 133 -6.61 -11.89 -14.46
C GLU A 133 -5.56 -12.96 -14.11
N HIS A 134 -4.98 -12.85 -12.92
CA HIS A 134 -4.02 -13.81 -12.38
C HIS A 134 -4.64 -14.89 -11.47
N GLU A 135 -5.97 -15.00 -11.43
CA GLU A 135 -6.71 -15.95 -10.60
C GLU A 135 -6.30 -15.93 -9.12
N VAL A 136 -5.97 -14.72 -8.60
CA VAL A 136 -5.55 -14.52 -7.21
C VAL A 136 -6.74 -14.66 -6.27
N ALA A 137 -6.60 -15.49 -5.25
CA ALA A 137 -7.56 -15.70 -4.16
C ALA A 137 -7.01 -15.26 -2.80
N HIS A 138 -5.69 -15.04 -2.69
CA HIS A 138 -5.02 -14.64 -1.46
C HIS A 138 -4.00 -13.54 -1.75
N VAL A 139 -4.03 -12.48 -0.95
CA VAL A 139 -3.05 -11.40 -1.03
C VAL A 139 -2.19 -11.33 0.23
N VAL A 140 -0.89 -11.15 0.02
CA VAL A 140 0.07 -10.83 1.08
C VAL A 140 0.38 -9.34 0.96
N VAL A 141 0.06 -8.56 1.98
CA VAL A 141 0.16 -7.09 1.98
C VAL A 141 1.36 -6.66 2.79
N VAL A 142 2.20 -5.82 2.19
CA VAL A 142 3.39 -5.22 2.81
C VAL A 142 3.51 -3.76 2.39
N GLY A 143 4.37 -2.97 3.04
CA GLY A 143 4.64 -1.58 2.64
C GLY A 143 4.16 -0.53 3.63
N LEU A 144 3.68 0.60 3.14
CA LEU A 144 3.45 1.82 3.90
C LEU A 144 2.04 2.41 3.64
N ALA A 145 1.44 3.08 4.63
CA ALA A 145 1.74 2.96 6.04
C ALA A 145 0.74 2.02 6.70
N THR A 146 1.15 1.32 7.78
CA THR A 146 0.33 0.31 8.46
C THR A 146 -1.06 0.81 8.80
N ASP A 147 -1.16 2.01 9.36
CA ASP A 147 -2.37 2.65 9.88
C ASP A 147 -3.22 3.36 8.82
N TYR A 148 -2.72 3.45 7.59
CA TYR A 148 -3.41 4.06 6.44
C TYR A 148 -3.46 3.09 5.24
N CYS A 149 -2.62 3.29 4.23
CA CYS A 149 -2.77 2.58 2.94
C CYS A 149 -2.70 1.06 3.07
N VAL A 150 -1.86 0.51 3.96
CA VAL A 150 -1.80 -0.93 4.24
C VAL A 150 -3.12 -1.42 4.84
N LYS A 151 -3.61 -0.75 5.90
CA LYS A 151 -4.88 -1.09 6.56
C LYS A 151 -6.03 -1.07 5.57
N PHE A 152 -6.24 0.05 4.89
CA PHE A 152 -7.38 0.20 3.98
C PHE A 152 -7.30 -0.77 2.79
N THR A 153 -6.10 -1.05 2.27
CA THR A 153 -5.92 -2.07 1.22
C THR A 153 -6.25 -3.47 1.74
N ALA A 154 -5.81 -3.82 2.95
CA ALA A 154 -6.09 -5.13 3.55
C ALA A 154 -7.58 -5.33 3.85
N LEU A 155 -8.25 -4.31 4.38
CA LEU A 155 -9.68 -4.35 4.68
C LEU A 155 -10.52 -4.50 3.40
N GLU A 156 -10.22 -3.70 2.37
CA GLU A 156 -10.94 -3.80 1.10
C GLU A 156 -10.66 -5.13 0.38
N ALA A 157 -9.45 -5.69 0.48
CA ALA A 157 -9.17 -7.03 -0.03
C ALA A 157 -10.08 -8.09 0.60
N LEU A 158 -10.29 -8.03 1.92
CA LEU A 158 -11.24 -8.90 2.63
C LEU A 158 -12.68 -8.71 2.18
N GLU A 159 -13.13 -7.45 2.02
CA GLU A 159 -14.46 -7.12 1.50
C GLU A 159 -14.68 -7.65 0.09
N LEU A 160 -13.63 -7.69 -0.74
CA LEU A 160 -13.64 -8.27 -2.08
C LEU A 160 -13.57 -9.82 -2.08
N GLY A 161 -13.50 -10.45 -0.89
CA GLY A 161 -13.47 -11.90 -0.73
C GLY A 161 -12.09 -12.53 -0.89
N LEU A 162 -11.01 -11.74 -0.88
CA LEU A 162 -9.66 -12.25 -0.92
C LEU A 162 -9.17 -12.65 0.48
N GLU A 163 -8.57 -13.81 0.65
CA GLU A 163 -7.80 -14.10 1.84
C GLU A 163 -6.65 -13.10 1.96
N THR A 164 -6.40 -12.58 3.17
CA THR A 164 -5.46 -11.48 3.35
C THR A 164 -4.48 -11.78 4.48
N THR A 165 -3.20 -11.71 4.18
CA THR A 165 -2.11 -11.78 5.17
C THR A 165 -1.34 -10.47 5.16
N VAL A 166 -1.10 -9.89 6.33
CA VAL A 166 -0.23 -8.71 6.51
C VAL A 166 1.05 -9.15 7.19
N VAL A 167 2.20 -8.81 6.62
CA VAL A 167 3.51 -9.20 7.18
C VAL A 167 4.02 -8.10 8.09
N ARG A 168 3.99 -8.34 9.41
CA ARG A 168 4.32 -7.35 10.44
C ARG A 168 5.74 -6.78 10.31
N SER A 169 6.72 -7.61 9.94
CA SER A 169 8.12 -7.20 9.76
C SER A 169 8.37 -6.35 8.52
N ALA A 170 7.40 -6.31 7.60
CA ALA A 170 7.49 -5.64 6.30
C ALA A 170 6.55 -4.42 6.17
N ILE A 171 6.10 -3.85 7.28
CA ILE A 171 5.25 -2.66 7.34
C ILE A 171 5.79 -1.65 8.36
N ALA A 172 5.41 -0.37 8.21
CA ALA A 172 5.71 0.68 9.20
C ALA A 172 4.53 1.67 9.28
N ALA A 173 4.25 2.14 10.50
CA ALA A 173 3.13 3.05 10.78
C ALA A 173 3.58 4.52 10.81
N VAL A 174 2.66 5.43 10.46
CA VAL A 174 2.83 6.87 10.68
C VAL A 174 2.75 7.17 12.17
N ASP A 175 1.81 6.51 12.89
CA ASP A 175 1.58 6.71 14.32
C ASP A 175 1.37 8.21 14.68
N VAL A 176 0.43 8.86 13.99
CA VAL A 176 0.04 10.26 14.30
C VAL A 176 -0.32 10.38 15.78
N GLU A 177 -1.13 9.43 16.28
CA GLU A 177 -1.30 9.16 17.68
C GLU A 177 -0.56 7.87 18.05
N SER A 178 0.14 7.90 19.19
CA SER A 178 0.88 6.72 19.63
C SER A 178 0.00 5.47 19.69
N GLY A 179 0.43 4.41 18.98
CA GLY A 179 -0.26 3.13 18.90
C GLY A 179 -1.30 3.02 17.79
N ASP A 180 -1.39 3.98 16.86
CA ASP A 180 -2.28 3.85 15.67
C ASP A 180 -1.95 2.60 14.86
N GLY A 181 -0.67 2.29 14.68
CA GLY A 181 -0.25 1.09 13.98
C GLY A 181 -0.74 -0.20 14.63
N GLU A 182 -0.67 -0.29 15.96
CA GLU A 182 -1.17 -1.48 16.69
C GLU A 182 -2.70 -1.57 16.64
N ARG A 183 -3.40 -0.43 16.73
CA ARG A 183 -4.86 -0.38 16.55
C ARG A 183 -5.25 -0.83 15.13
N ALA A 184 -4.53 -0.36 14.13
CA ALA A 184 -4.76 -0.76 12.74
C ALA A 184 -4.56 -2.27 12.52
N LEU A 185 -3.52 -2.85 13.12
CA LEU A 185 -3.30 -4.30 13.08
C LEU A 185 -4.46 -5.06 13.76
N ALA A 186 -4.93 -4.58 14.90
CA ALA A 186 -6.07 -5.19 15.60
C ALA A 186 -7.36 -5.12 14.76
N GLU A 187 -7.64 -3.98 14.12
CA GLU A 187 -8.79 -3.81 13.21
C GLU A 187 -8.72 -4.78 12.03
N MET A 188 -7.55 -4.92 11.40
CA MET A 188 -7.36 -5.87 10.29
C MET A 188 -7.57 -7.32 10.73
N VAL A 189 -7.08 -7.70 11.91
CA VAL A 189 -7.31 -9.06 12.48
C VAL A 189 -8.79 -9.28 12.81
N GLU A 190 -9.48 -8.29 13.38
CA GLU A 190 -10.92 -8.38 13.66
C GLU A 190 -11.74 -8.57 12.39
N ALA A 191 -11.32 -7.94 11.28
CA ALA A 191 -11.94 -8.09 9.97
C ALA A 191 -11.62 -9.44 9.28
N GLY A 192 -10.65 -10.21 9.79
CA GLY A 192 -10.30 -11.54 9.28
C GLY A 192 -8.92 -11.65 8.63
N ALA A 193 -8.08 -10.61 8.65
CA ALA A 193 -6.71 -10.71 8.17
C ALA A 193 -5.84 -11.57 9.11
N VAL A 194 -4.87 -12.26 8.52
CA VAL A 194 -3.80 -12.92 9.27
C VAL A 194 -2.61 -11.96 9.37
N VAL A 195 -2.08 -11.76 10.58
CA VAL A 195 -0.83 -11.03 10.80
C VAL A 195 0.30 -12.04 11.05
N ALA A 196 1.29 -12.06 10.13
CA ALA A 196 2.42 -12.99 10.15
C ALA A 196 3.72 -12.31 10.61
#